data_0209ef836cc9fb4cfa6ba8d7e2450fae
#
_entry.id   0209ef836cc9fb4cfa6ba8d7e2450fae
#
_cell.length_a   1.000
_cell.length_b   1.000
_cell.length_c   1.000
_cell.angle_alpha   90.00
_cell.angle_beta   90.00
_cell.angle_gamma   90.00
#
_symmetry.space_group_name_H-M   'P 1'
#
loop_
_entity.id
_entity.type
_entity.pdbx_description
1 polymer ?
#
loop_
_entity_poly.entity_id
_entity_poly.type
_entity_poly.pdbx_seq_one_letter_code
_entity_poly.pdbx_strand_id
1 'polypeptide(L)'
;VSFQGLLGGLRVTGNLTLSQEAADLSPSILLAMVHGVFGQLVFALLVMAAVLMSRSWRVREEKSDRSERRALNLLIAALLLQLSLGVLVRHLAWGLWIHIAGALLVFLVGLTVAARFWEHAEKRGLFRPMGKGLAALLVLQLCLGVIAAIVIFTPLRENSTGLEVLVSTGHQALGALLLALVFSLRAWASRKETV
;
A
#
# COMPACT_ATOMS: atom_id res chain seq x y z
N VAL A 1 1.07 -17.76 -0.53
CA VAL A 1 2.45 -17.67 -0.02
C VAL A 1 3.40 -18.43 -0.94
N SER A 2 3.18 -19.71 -1.25
CA SER A 2 4.07 -20.54 -2.10
C SER A 2 4.33 -19.96 -3.48
N PHE A 3 3.29 -19.46 -4.15
CA PHE A 3 3.44 -18.77 -5.44
C PHE A 3 4.34 -17.53 -5.36
N GLN A 4 4.24 -16.77 -4.27
CA GLN A 4 5.07 -15.60 -4.03
C GLN A 4 6.53 -15.98 -3.78
N GLY A 5 6.77 -17.09 -3.06
CA GLY A 5 8.11 -17.65 -2.88
C GLY A 5 8.73 -18.11 -4.19
N LEU A 6 7.94 -18.77 -5.07
CA LEU A 6 8.38 -19.17 -6.40
C LEU A 6 8.79 -17.98 -7.26
N LEU A 7 7.94 -16.94 -7.32
CA LEU A 7 8.25 -15.71 -8.07
C LEU A 7 9.54 -15.04 -7.57
N GLY A 8 9.74 -14.96 -6.25
CA GLY A 8 10.95 -14.42 -5.66
C GLY A 8 12.19 -15.28 -5.97
N GLY A 9 12.07 -16.60 -5.89
CA GLY A 9 13.14 -17.55 -6.22
C GLY A 9 13.56 -17.47 -7.69
N LEU A 10 12.63 -17.46 -8.61
CA LEU A 10 12.90 -17.31 -10.05
C LEU A 10 13.62 -15.98 -10.37
N ARG A 11 13.30 -14.91 -9.64
CA ARG A 11 13.99 -13.63 -9.77
C ARG A 11 15.45 -13.70 -9.31
N VAL A 12 15.72 -14.37 -8.18
CA VAL A 12 17.07 -14.44 -7.58
C VAL A 12 17.99 -15.38 -8.35
N THR A 13 17.46 -16.49 -8.87
CA THR A 13 18.25 -17.48 -9.62
C THR A 13 18.72 -17.01 -11.00
N GLY A 14 18.21 -15.87 -11.50
CA GLY A 14 18.66 -15.29 -12.76
C GLY A 14 18.29 -16.09 -14.03
N ASN A 15 17.59 -17.21 -13.88
CA ASN A 15 17.26 -18.10 -15.01
C ASN A 15 16.36 -17.47 -16.08
N LEU A 16 15.85 -16.26 -15.84
CA LEU A 16 15.00 -15.51 -16.77
C LEU A 16 15.61 -14.16 -17.19
N THR A 17 16.90 -13.93 -16.93
CA THR A 17 17.60 -12.71 -17.35
C THR A 17 18.07 -12.87 -18.79
N LEU A 18 17.25 -12.42 -19.74
CA LEU A 18 17.59 -12.43 -21.17
C LEU A 18 18.20 -11.11 -21.67
N SER A 19 18.21 -10.05 -20.88
CA SER A 19 18.78 -8.76 -21.24
C SER A 19 19.32 -8.02 -20.00
N GLN A 20 20.49 -7.39 -20.14
CA GLN A 20 21.08 -6.49 -19.13
C GLN A 20 20.80 -5.01 -19.42
N GLU A 21 20.11 -4.67 -20.49
CA GLU A 21 19.77 -3.30 -20.82
C GLU A 21 18.51 -2.84 -20.07
N ALA A 22 18.65 -1.74 -19.30
CA ALA A 22 17.60 -1.19 -18.45
C ALA A 22 16.38 -0.62 -19.21
N ALA A 23 16.48 -0.51 -20.55
CA ALA A 23 15.43 0.01 -21.41
C ALA A 23 14.46 -1.06 -21.91
N ASP A 24 14.83 -2.35 -21.85
CA ASP A 24 14.00 -3.44 -22.32
C ASP A 24 13.19 -4.08 -21.19
N LEU A 25 11.91 -4.31 -21.45
CA LEU A 25 11.01 -5.14 -20.62
C LEU A 25 11.53 -6.59 -20.60
N SER A 26 12.60 -6.82 -19.83
CA SER A 26 13.10 -8.19 -19.65
C SER A 26 12.12 -8.99 -18.79
N PRO A 27 12.02 -10.31 -18.99
CA PRO A 27 11.21 -11.18 -18.12
C PRO A 27 11.52 -11.00 -16.62
N SER A 28 12.76 -10.66 -16.28
CA SER A 28 13.21 -10.40 -14.92
C SER A 28 12.60 -9.12 -14.33
N ILE A 29 12.45 -8.06 -15.11
CA ILE A 29 11.80 -6.80 -14.67
C ILE A 29 10.31 -7.04 -14.48
N LEU A 30 9.63 -7.68 -15.44
CA LEU A 30 8.21 -8.04 -15.29
C LEU A 30 7.97 -8.90 -14.05
N LEU A 31 8.83 -9.88 -13.82
CA LEU A 31 8.74 -10.74 -12.65
C LEU A 31 8.94 -9.95 -11.34
N ALA A 32 9.87 -8.98 -11.32
CA ALA A 32 10.07 -8.09 -10.19
C ALA A 32 8.85 -7.21 -9.91
N MET A 33 8.23 -6.66 -10.97
CA MET A 33 7.02 -5.84 -10.88
C MET A 33 5.84 -6.66 -10.33
N VAL A 34 5.59 -7.83 -10.90
CA VAL A 34 4.52 -8.74 -10.47
C VAL A 34 4.75 -9.20 -9.03
N HIS A 35 5.97 -9.64 -8.70
CA HIS A 35 6.32 -10.04 -7.33
C HIS A 35 6.11 -8.90 -6.33
N GLY A 36 6.50 -7.67 -6.67
CA GLY A 36 6.33 -6.49 -5.82
C GLY A 36 4.87 -6.15 -5.53
N VAL A 37 4.00 -6.15 -6.55
CA VAL A 37 2.56 -5.89 -6.40
C VAL A 37 1.89 -7.01 -5.61
N PHE A 38 2.10 -8.26 -6.02
CA PHE A 38 1.51 -9.41 -5.34
C PHE A 38 2.01 -9.59 -3.92
N GLY A 39 3.27 -9.22 -3.63
CA GLY A 39 3.83 -9.25 -2.27
C GLY A 39 3.05 -8.36 -1.31
N GLN A 40 2.73 -7.15 -1.72
CA GLN A 40 1.94 -6.21 -0.90
C GLN A 40 0.49 -6.68 -0.76
N LEU A 41 -0.11 -7.24 -1.81
CA LEU A 41 -1.45 -7.83 -1.75
C LEU A 41 -1.52 -9.02 -0.79
N VAL A 42 -0.58 -9.95 -0.90
CA VAL A 42 -0.49 -11.11 0.00
C VAL A 42 -0.31 -10.66 1.44
N PHE A 43 0.57 -9.68 1.69
CA PHE A 43 0.74 -9.11 3.04
C PHE A 43 -0.56 -8.51 3.57
N ALA A 44 -1.26 -7.68 2.79
CA ALA A 44 -2.53 -7.07 3.20
C ALA A 44 -3.61 -8.11 3.49
N LEU A 45 -3.70 -9.16 2.66
CA LEU A 45 -4.64 -10.27 2.87
C LEU A 45 -4.31 -11.10 4.11
N LEU A 46 -3.02 -11.34 4.40
CA LEU A 46 -2.59 -12.05 5.62
C LEU A 46 -2.92 -11.24 6.88
N VAL A 47 -2.70 -9.92 6.86
CA VAL A 47 -3.09 -9.03 7.98
C VAL A 47 -4.60 -9.04 8.15
N MET A 48 -5.37 -8.93 7.07
CA MET A 48 -6.83 -9.03 7.11
C MET A 48 -7.29 -10.38 7.67
N ALA A 49 -6.69 -11.49 7.24
CA ALA A 49 -7.00 -12.82 7.77
C ALA A 49 -6.70 -12.91 9.28
N ALA A 50 -5.57 -12.36 9.74
CA ALA A 50 -5.25 -12.29 11.16
C ALA A 50 -6.29 -11.48 11.96
N VAL A 51 -6.78 -10.36 11.39
CA VAL A 51 -7.88 -9.58 11.98
C VAL A 51 -9.16 -10.41 12.09
N LEU A 52 -9.57 -11.11 11.02
CA LEU A 52 -10.76 -11.96 11.01
C LEU A 52 -10.69 -13.12 12.01
N MET A 53 -9.49 -13.63 12.30
CA MET A 53 -9.25 -14.71 13.27
C MET A 53 -9.09 -14.19 14.70
N SER A 54 -8.96 -12.87 14.91
CA SER A 54 -8.69 -12.27 16.22
C SER A 54 -9.87 -12.39 17.19
N ARG A 55 -9.56 -12.35 18.50
CA ARG A 55 -10.59 -12.27 19.54
C ARG A 55 -11.45 -11.01 19.38
N SER A 56 -10.82 -9.88 19.03
CA SER A 56 -11.52 -8.61 18.82
C SER A 56 -12.60 -8.74 17.76
N TRP A 57 -12.32 -9.44 16.67
CA TRP A 57 -13.31 -9.70 15.62
C TRP A 57 -14.53 -10.45 16.14
N ARG A 58 -14.35 -11.39 17.04
CA ARG A 58 -15.47 -12.21 17.59
C ARG A 58 -16.36 -11.45 18.57
N VAL A 59 -15.79 -10.54 19.37
CA VAL A 59 -16.47 -9.91 20.51
C VAL A 59 -16.90 -8.45 20.30
N ARG A 60 -16.36 -7.76 19.28
CA ARG A 60 -16.70 -6.36 19.03
C ARG A 60 -17.73 -6.25 17.92
N GLU A 61 -18.68 -5.36 18.10
CA GLU A 61 -19.63 -4.95 17.06
C GLU A 61 -19.29 -3.53 16.63
N GLU A 62 -19.04 -3.36 15.34
CA GLU A 62 -18.76 -2.08 14.75
C GLU A 62 -19.76 -1.82 13.63
N LYS A 63 -20.45 -0.66 13.69
CA LYS A 63 -21.46 -0.31 12.70
C LYS A 63 -20.87 0.60 11.64
N SER A 64 -21.08 0.25 10.37
CA SER A 64 -20.66 1.02 9.21
C SER A 64 -21.80 1.13 8.21
N ASP A 65 -21.98 2.30 7.65
CA ASP A 65 -22.98 2.54 6.62
C ASP A 65 -22.50 2.13 5.20
N ARG A 66 -23.43 2.18 4.24
CA ARG A 66 -23.13 1.85 2.84
C ARG A 66 -22.17 2.83 2.21
N SER A 67 -22.22 4.12 2.58
CA SER A 67 -21.35 5.18 2.06
C SER A 67 -19.90 4.95 2.45
N GLU A 68 -19.66 4.60 3.73
CA GLU A 68 -18.33 4.27 4.25
C GLU A 68 -17.71 3.07 3.55
N ARG A 69 -18.49 2.00 3.36
CA ARG A 69 -18.03 0.82 2.61
C ARG A 69 -17.68 1.14 1.15
N ARG A 70 -18.46 2.01 0.49
CA ARG A 70 -18.15 2.48 -0.87
C ARG A 70 -16.87 3.32 -0.89
N ALA A 71 -16.72 4.24 0.06
CA ALA A 71 -15.53 5.08 0.17
C ALA A 71 -14.26 4.23 0.39
N LEU A 72 -14.32 3.20 1.25
CA LEU A 72 -13.22 2.25 1.44
C LEU A 72 -12.91 1.43 0.17
N ASN A 73 -13.93 1.00 -0.59
CA ASN A 73 -13.71 0.29 -1.85
C ASN A 73 -13.02 1.20 -2.88
N LEU A 74 -13.43 2.48 -2.98
CA LEU A 74 -12.78 3.46 -3.85
C LEU A 74 -11.33 3.71 -3.41
N LEU A 75 -11.08 3.84 -2.11
CA LEU A 75 -9.72 4.01 -1.59
C LEU A 75 -8.84 2.77 -1.86
N ILE A 76 -9.39 1.56 -1.73
CA ILE A 76 -8.67 0.33 -2.10
C ILE A 76 -8.29 0.34 -3.58
N ALA A 77 -9.25 0.64 -4.46
CA ALA A 77 -9.00 0.70 -5.91
C ALA A 77 -7.94 1.76 -6.24
N ALA A 78 -8.01 2.94 -5.62
CA ALA A 78 -7.04 4.01 -5.80
C ALA A 78 -5.63 3.61 -5.29
N LEU A 79 -5.54 2.92 -4.14
CA LEU A 79 -4.27 2.43 -3.60
C LEU A 79 -3.64 1.35 -4.50
N LEU A 80 -4.44 0.45 -5.06
CA LEU A 80 -3.96 -0.58 -6.00
C LEU A 80 -3.44 0.04 -7.29
N LEU A 81 -4.15 1.02 -7.83
CA LEU A 81 -3.69 1.79 -8.99
C LEU A 81 -2.38 2.53 -8.66
N GLN A 82 -2.33 3.20 -7.51
CA GLN A 82 -1.16 3.93 -7.04
C GLN A 82 0.06 3.03 -6.83
N LEU A 83 -0.15 1.82 -6.29
CA LEU A 83 0.87 0.79 -6.18
C LEU A 83 1.42 0.39 -7.55
N SER A 84 0.54 0.16 -8.51
CA SER A 84 0.93 -0.19 -9.89
C SER A 84 1.73 0.92 -10.56
N LEU A 85 1.31 2.19 -10.39
CA LEU A 85 2.07 3.35 -10.87
C LEU A 85 3.44 3.47 -10.21
N GLY A 86 3.53 3.22 -8.90
CA GLY A 86 4.80 3.22 -8.16
C GLY A 86 5.79 2.16 -8.65
N VAL A 87 5.28 1.00 -9.02
CA VAL A 87 6.08 -0.10 -9.61
C VAL A 87 6.62 0.31 -10.98
N LEU A 88 5.82 1.00 -11.82
CA LEU A 88 6.27 1.54 -13.12
C LEU A 88 7.37 2.58 -12.94
N VAL A 89 7.20 3.51 -12.00
CA VAL A 89 8.24 4.51 -11.68
C VAL A 89 9.53 3.83 -11.24
N ARG A 90 9.44 2.82 -10.36
CA ARG A 90 10.61 2.14 -9.78
C ARG A 90 11.40 1.34 -10.81
N HIS A 91 10.73 0.61 -11.69
CA HIS A 91 11.37 -0.36 -12.59
C HIS A 91 11.60 0.16 -14.00
N LEU A 92 10.77 1.11 -14.46
CA LEU A 92 10.82 1.62 -15.82
C LEU A 92 11.16 3.12 -15.88
N ALA A 93 11.34 3.78 -14.74
CA ALA A 93 11.49 5.25 -14.63
C ALA A 93 10.37 6.03 -15.36
N TRP A 94 9.17 5.43 -15.46
CA TRP A 94 8.05 5.96 -16.23
C TRP A 94 6.88 6.34 -15.33
N GLY A 95 6.19 7.43 -15.69
CA GLY A 95 4.93 7.82 -15.07
C GLY A 95 5.07 8.55 -13.73
N LEU A 96 6.24 9.13 -13.40
CA LEU A 96 6.47 9.84 -12.14
C LEU A 96 5.39 10.90 -11.85
N TRP A 97 5.07 11.76 -12.81
CA TRP A 97 4.08 12.82 -12.62
C TRP A 97 2.67 12.29 -12.41
N ILE A 98 2.33 11.19 -13.08
CA ILE A 98 1.04 10.50 -12.89
C ILE A 98 0.99 9.86 -11.50
N HIS A 99 2.11 9.27 -11.04
CA HIS A 99 2.24 8.73 -9.70
C HIS A 99 2.12 9.82 -8.62
N ILE A 100 2.73 10.99 -8.82
CA ILE A 100 2.62 12.13 -7.89
C ILE A 100 1.17 12.66 -7.85
N ALA A 101 0.54 12.87 -9.01
CA ALA A 101 -0.85 13.30 -9.07
C ALA A 101 -1.80 12.30 -8.42
N GLY A 102 -1.59 11.00 -8.68
CA GLY A 102 -2.32 9.91 -8.04
C GLY A 102 -2.10 9.87 -6.53
N ALA A 103 -0.89 10.13 -6.06
CA ALA A 103 -0.57 10.18 -4.62
C ALA A 103 -1.35 11.30 -3.91
N LEU A 104 -1.46 12.48 -4.52
CA LEU A 104 -2.28 13.59 -3.99
C LEU A 104 -3.77 13.22 -3.94
N LEU A 105 -4.28 12.58 -4.98
CA LEU A 105 -5.67 12.11 -5.01
C LEU A 105 -5.92 11.07 -3.91
N VAL A 106 -5.06 10.06 -3.79
CA VAL A 106 -5.13 9.04 -2.73
C VAL A 106 -5.05 9.67 -1.35
N PHE A 107 -4.18 10.66 -1.17
CA PHE A 107 -4.03 11.39 0.10
C PHE A 107 -5.32 12.13 0.47
N LEU A 108 -5.93 12.90 -0.44
CA LEU A 108 -7.17 13.63 -0.20
C LEU A 108 -8.35 12.70 0.08
N VAL A 109 -8.54 11.68 -0.76
CA VAL A 109 -9.59 10.66 -0.56
C VAL A 109 -9.35 9.90 0.74
N GLY A 110 -8.12 9.51 1.01
CA GLY A 110 -7.75 8.80 2.23
C GLY A 110 -7.98 9.62 3.50
N LEU A 111 -7.66 10.93 3.50
CA LEU A 111 -7.94 11.81 4.62
C LEU A 111 -9.45 11.98 4.86
N THR A 112 -10.25 12.09 3.79
CA THR A 112 -11.72 12.16 3.95
C THR A 112 -12.30 10.87 4.53
N VAL A 113 -11.75 9.71 4.14
CA VAL A 113 -12.11 8.42 4.74
C VAL A 113 -11.65 8.37 6.21
N ALA A 114 -10.40 8.76 6.50
CA ALA A 114 -9.87 8.78 7.85
C ALA A 114 -10.71 9.65 8.80
N ALA A 115 -11.10 10.86 8.35
CA ALA A 115 -11.94 11.79 9.11
C ALA A 115 -13.30 11.18 9.45
N ARG A 116 -13.96 10.53 8.50
CA ARG A 116 -15.25 9.84 8.75
C ARG A 116 -15.17 8.80 9.84
N PHE A 117 -14.08 8.04 9.90
CA PHE A 117 -13.85 7.04 10.94
C PHE A 117 -13.38 7.64 12.26
N TRP A 118 -12.81 8.85 12.24
CA TRP A 118 -12.35 9.55 13.44
C TRP A 118 -13.48 10.34 14.13
N GLU A 119 -14.28 11.13 13.39
CA GLU A 119 -15.25 12.08 13.94
C GLU A 119 -16.43 11.44 14.67
N HIS A 120 -16.89 10.27 14.24
CA HIS A 120 -17.99 9.55 14.89
C HIS A 120 -17.56 8.79 16.15
N ALA A 121 -16.65 9.32 16.88
CA ALA A 121 -15.80 8.69 17.88
C ALA A 121 -16.53 8.24 19.15
N GLU A 122 -17.65 8.82 19.54
CA GLU A 122 -18.31 8.47 20.80
C GLU A 122 -18.97 7.09 20.80
N LYS A 123 -19.22 6.54 19.61
CA LYS A 123 -19.90 5.24 19.44
C LYS A 123 -19.05 4.18 18.72
N ARG A 124 -17.77 4.47 18.36
CA ARG A 124 -16.99 3.63 17.45
C ARG A 124 -15.64 3.23 18.04
N GLY A 125 -15.65 2.26 18.97
CA GLY A 125 -14.49 1.83 19.73
C GLY A 125 -13.22 1.56 18.95
N LEU A 126 -13.28 0.77 17.85
CA LEU A 126 -12.11 0.39 17.04
C LEU A 126 -11.87 1.34 15.85
N PHE A 127 -12.92 1.87 15.26
CA PHE A 127 -12.80 2.72 14.06
C PHE A 127 -12.03 4.01 14.31
N ARG A 128 -12.16 4.60 15.50
CA ARG A 128 -11.43 5.83 15.86
C ARG A 128 -9.91 5.68 15.80
N PRO A 129 -9.28 4.71 16.49
CA PRO A 129 -7.83 4.53 16.39
C PRO A 129 -7.39 4.11 14.99
N MET A 130 -8.19 3.34 14.25
CA MET A 130 -7.88 2.97 12.86
C MET A 130 -7.95 4.18 11.92
N GLY A 131 -8.94 5.08 12.08
CA GLY A 131 -9.02 6.34 11.33
C GLY A 131 -7.82 7.25 11.59
N LYS A 132 -7.40 7.41 12.85
CA LYS A 132 -6.17 8.14 13.21
C LYS A 132 -4.93 7.49 12.61
N GLY A 133 -4.82 6.17 12.69
CA GLY A 133 -3.73 5.41 12.09
C GLY A 133 -3.68 5.60 10.57
N LEU A 134 -4.84 5.60 9.90
CA LEU A 134 -4.94 5.87 8.47
C LEU A 134 -4.42 7.27 8.12
N ALA A 135 -4.85 8.31 8.85
CA ALA A 135 -4.37 9.67 8.63
C ALA A 135 -2.85 9.78 8.84
N ALA A 136 -2.33 9.19 9.92
CA ALA A 136 -0.90 9.20 10.22
C ALA A 136 -0.08 8.48 9.13
N LEU A 137 -0.52 7.29 8.68
CA LEU A 137 0.16 6.54 7.62
C LEU A 137 0.13 7.28 6.29
N LEU A 138 -0.98 7.98 5.95
CA LEU A 138 -1.07 8.78 4.73
C LEU A 138 -0.08 9.95 4.75
N VAL A 139 0.04 10.66 5.87
CA VAL A 139 1.02 11.75 6.02
C VAL A 139 2.44 11.22 5.90
N LEU A 140 2.78 10.14 6.63
CA LEU A 140 4.11 9.53 6.56
C LEU A 140 4.44 9.01 5.17
N GLN A 141 3.46 8.40 4.48
CA GLN A 141 3.62 7.90 3.11
C GLN A 141 3.92 9.03 2.13
N LEU A 142 3.21 10.17 2.26
CA LEU A 142 3.45 11.33 1.42
C LEU A 142 4.84 11.93 1.70
N CYS A 143 5.21 12.09 2.97
CA CYS A 143 6.54 12.59 3.35
C CYS A 143 7.67 11.70 2.81
N LEU A 144 7.57 10.37 3.02
CA LEU A 144 8.57 9.44 2.50
C LEU A 144 8.59 9.43 0.96
N GLY A 145 7.45 9.58 0.29
CA GLY A 145 7.38 9.70 -1.16
C GLY A 145 8.10 10.93 -1.68
N VAL A 146 7.93 12.07 -1.03
CA VAL A 146 8.65 13.32 -1.36
C VAL A 146 10.16 13.16 -1.13
N ILE A 147 10.56 12.60 0.00
CA ILE A 147 11.98 12.36 0.31
C ILE A 147 12.58 11.38 -0.71
N ALA A 148 11.88 10.29 -1.06
CA ALA A 148 12.32 9.34 -2.07
C ALA A 148 12.51 10.01 -3.42
N ALA A 149 11.57 10.86 -3.85
CA ALA A 149 11.68 11.61 -5.09
C ALA A 149 12.91 12.55 -5.08
N ILE A 150 13.12 13.30 -3.98
CA ILE A 150 14.29 14.17 -3.83
C ILE A 150 15.59 13.36 -3.94
N VAL A 151 15.72 12.26 -3.21
CA VAL A 151 16.93 11.42 -3.20
C VAL A 151 17.20 10.81 -4.58
N ILE A 152 16.16 10.31 -5.26
CA ILE A 152 16.32 9.61 -6.55
C ILE A 152 16.60 10.58 -7.71
N PHE A 153 15.97 11.77 -7.70
CA PHE A 153 16.01 12.72 -8.81
C PHE A 153 16.96 13.92 -8.61
N THR A 154 17.82 13.88 -7.58
CA THR A 154 18.83 14.90 -7.33
C THR A 154 20.24 14.27 -7.32
N PRO A 155 21.31 15.10 -7.39
CA PRO A 155 22.70 14.63 -7.26
C PRO A 155 23.02 13.91 -5.94
N LEU A 156 22.12 13.93 -4.96
CA LEU A 156 22.24 13.14 -3.72
C LEU A 156 22.34 11.64 -3.99
N ARG A 157 21.81 11.16 -5.11
CA ARG A 157 21.88 9.76 -5.52
C ARG A 157 23.31 9.25 -5.68
N GLU A 158 24.20 10.07 -6.26
CA GLU A 158 25.59 9.67 -6.55
C GLU A 158 26.41 9.38 -5.28
N ASN A 159 26.01 9.99 -4.14
CA ASN A 159 26.76 9.92 -2.89
C ASN A 159 26.07 9.12 -1.78
N SER A 160 24.88 8.55 -1.99
CA SER A 160 24.05 8.02 -0.89
C SER A 160 23.22 6.79 -1.27
N THR A 161 23.84 5.77 -1.84
CA THR A 161 23.15 4.50 -2.18
C THR A 161 22.40 3.86 -1.00
N GLY A 162 22.95 3.93 0.21
CA GLY A 162 22.30 3.43 1.44
C GLY A 162 21.02 4.20 1.77
N LEU A 163 21.03 5.52 1.63
CA LEU A 163 19.86 6.37 1.88
C LEU A 163 18.77 6.13 0.83
N GLU A 164 19.13 6.00 -0.45
CA GLU A 164 18.19 5.67 -1.53
C GLU A 164 17.46 4.35 -1.23
N VAL A 165 18.20 3.31 -0.85
CA VAL A 165 17.64 2.00 -0.50
C VAL A 165 16.73 2.10 0.71
N LEU A 166 17.16 2.79 1.77
CA LEU A 166 16.39 2.95 3.01
C LEU A 166 15.06 3.66 2.74
N VAL A 167 15.10 4.82 2.06
CA VAL A 167 13.90 5.64 1.83
C VAL A 167 12.94 4.97 0.86
N SER A 168 13.43 4.40 -0.24
CA SER A 168 12.57 3.72 -1.21
C SER A 168 11.94 2.45 -0.62
N THR A 169 12.69 1.69 0.19
CA THR A 169 12.18 0.50 0.88
C THR A 169 11.19 0.89 1.98
N GLY A 170 11.50 1.93 2.75
CA GLY A 170 10.60 2.49 3.77
C GLY A 170 9.28 2.96 3.17
N HIS A 171 9.33 3.71 2.07
CA HIS A 171 8.13 4.14 1.35
C HIS A 171 7.29 2.95 0.86
N GLN A 172 7.92 1.92 0.31
CA GLN A 172 7.25 0.70 -0.14
C GLN A 172 6.63 -0.09 1.04
N ALA A 173 7.35 -0.24 2.14
CA ALA A 173 6.86 -0.94 3.33
C ALA A 173 5.67 -0.21 3.97
N LEU A 174 5.74 1.12 4.04
CA LEU A 174 4.66 1.94 4.57
C LEU A 174 3.41 1.87 3.67
N GLY A 175 3.59 1.81 2.35
CA GLY A 175 2.51 1.57 1.39
C GLY A 175 1.81 0.23 1.61
N ALA A 176 2.57 -0.83 1.91
CA ALA A 176 2.01 -2.14 2.25
C ALA A 176 1.21 -2.10 3.56
N LEU A 177 1.69 -1.40 4.59
CA LEU A 177 0.98 -1.19 5.85
C LEU A 177 -0.31 -0.39 5.65
N LEU A 178 -0.26 0.66 4.83
CA LEU A 178 -1.42 1.47 4.48
C LEU A 178 -2.50 0.62 3.80
N LEU A 179 -2.10 -0.19 2.82
CA LEU A 179 -3.01 -1.12 2.13
C LEU A 179 -3.62 -2.13 3.12
N ALA A 180 -2.81 -2.73 3.98
CA ALA A 180 -3.25 -3.68 5.00
C ALA A 180 -4.25 -3.05 5.99
N LEU A 181 -4.01 -1.81 6.42
CA LEU A 181 -4.94 -1.09 7.30
C LEU A 181 -6.29 -0.83 6.61
N VAL A 182 -6.28 -0.41 5.33
CA VAL A 182 -7.52 -0.13 4.59
C VAL A 182 -8.30 -1.42 4.32
N PHE A 183 -7.63 -2.54 4.00
CA PHE A 183 -8.28 -3.86 3.91
C PHE A 183 -8.90 -4.29 5.24
N SER A 184 -8.20 -4.06 6.35
CA SER A 184 -8.70 -4.36 7.70
C SER A 184 -9.91 -3.49 8.06
N LEU A 185 -9.86 -2.18 7.78
CA LEU A 185 -11.01 -1.27 7.92
C LEU A 185 -12.21 -1.73 7.10
N ARG A 186 -11.96 -2.16 5.85
CA ARG A 186 -13.02 -2.64 4.96
C ARG A 186 -13.64 -3.95 5.46
N ALA A 187 -12.84 -4.84 6.01
CA ALA A 187 -13.33 -6.06 6.64
C ALA A 187 -14.26 -5.71 7.83
N TRP A 188 -13.80 -4.87 8.76
CA TRP A 188 -14.61 -4.41 9.89
C TRP A 188 -15.91 -3.73 9.46
N ALA A 189 -15.82 -2.86 8.44
CA ALA A 189 -16.99 -2.18 7.89
C ALA A 189 -18.01 -3.11 7.20
N SER A 190 -17.63 -4.35 6.89
CA SER A 190 -18.52 -5.35 6.28
C SER A 190 -19.25 -6.21 7.28
N ARG A 191 -18.85 -6.15 8.54
CA ARG A 191 -19.43 -7.02 9.56
C ARG A 191 -20.91 -6.71 9.71
N LYS A 192 -21.75 -7.76 9.57
CA LYS A 192 -23.20 -7.68 9.80
C LYS A 192 -23.47 -7.77 11.30
N GLU A 193 -24.53 -7.11 11.76
CA GLU A 193 -25.06 -7.37 13.09
C GLU A 193 -25.46 -8.86 13.16
N THR A 194 -24.94 -9.56 14.13
CA THR A 194 -25.50 -10.85 14.53
C THR A 194 -26.84 -10.52 15.22
N VAL A 195 -27.93 -10.83 14.54
CA VAL A 195 -29.30 -10.77 15.08
C VAL A 195 -29.43 -11.79 16.19
#